data_5a27cdfd39277ba56799f23dbe575a25
#
_entry.id   5a27cdfd39277ba56799f23dbe575a25
#
_cell.length_a   1.000
_cell.length_b   1.000
_cell.length_c   1.000
_cell.angle_alpha   90.00
_cell.angle_beta   90.00
_cell.angle_gamma   90.00
#
_symmetry.space_group_name_H-M   'P 1'
#
loop_
_entity.id
_entity.type
_entity.pdbx_description
1 polymer ?
#
loop_
_entity_poly.entity_id
_entity_poly.type
_entity_poly.pdbx_seq_one_letter_code
_entity_poly.pdbx_strand_id
1 'polypeptide(L)'
;MKFYESGDNRKPVIFLFPGTCCLYSSFDHVLDGLHSYFYTVTVSYDGFDPNEKTEFYSMEDECEKIEQEIRKKYGGRIYLVAKIQSSMVVPFMYKMVHTGTLPKFMQKKLDKTDGGKKELYNGFLNMFGIGKGGSPWITKQSIYNQFYSDLVTTVPHGID
;
A
#
# COMPACT_ATOMS: atom_id res chain seq x y z
N MET A 1 -0.12 -7.38 10.32
CA MET A 1 0.99 -6.61 9.70
C MET A 1 2.26 -7.44 9.69
N LYS A 2 3.05 -7.34 8.63
CA LYS A 2 4.29 -8.10 8.47
C LYS A 2 5.45 -7.21 8.01
N PHE A 3 6.65 -7.57 8.45
CA PHE A 3 7.88 -6.85 8.13
C PHE A 3 8.82 -7.80 7.40
N TYR A 4 9.14 -7.47 6.14
CA TYR A 4 10.03 -8.25 5.29
C TYR A 4 11.42 -7.63 5.33
N GLU A 5 12.35 -8.34 5.93
CA GLU A 5 13.72 -7.91 6.15
C GLU A 5 14.65 -8.48 5.09
N SER A 6 15.55 -7.66 4.55
CA SER A 6 16.54 -8.11 3.58
C SER A 6 17.82 -7.27 3.57
N GLY A 7 18.91 -7.85 3.12
CA GLY A 7 20.23 -7.23 3.08
C GLY A 7 21.11 -7.55 4.30
N ASP A 8 22.15 -6.75 4.51
CA ASP A 8 23.13 -6.92 5.60
C ASP A 8 22.67 -6.14 6.85
N ASN A 9 22.33 -6.83 7.92
CA ASN A 9 21.80 -6.26 9.16
C ASN A 9 22.82 -5.41 9.97
N ARG A 10 24.07 -5.33 9.53
CA ARG A 10 25.09 -4.42 10.10
C ARG A 10 25.01 -3.01 9.52
N LYS A 11 24.22 -2.83 8.44
CA LYS A 11 24.02 -1.54 7.78
C LYS A 11 22.90 -0.75 8.46
N PRO A 12 22.86 0.59 8.23
CA PRO A 12 21.74 1.40 8.68
C PRO A 12 20.39 0.87 8.19
N VAL A 13 19.39 0.91 9.04
CA VAL A 13 18.05 0.39 8.72
C VAL A 13 17.25 1.42 7.93
N ILE A 14 16.61 0.98 6.86
CA ILE A 14 15.64 1.77 6.10
C ILE A 14 14.28 1.06 6.04
N PHE A 15 13.23 1.74 6.46
CA PHE A 15 11.85 1.28 6.34
C PHE A 15 11.22 1.76 5.04
N LEU A 16 10.57 0.86 4.32
CA LEU A 16 9.91 1.11 3.05
C LEU A 16 8.41 0.90 3.22
N PHE A 17 7.65 1.97 3.09
CA PHE A 17 6.19 1.98 3.26
C PHE A 17 5.51 2.01 1.90
N PRO A 18 4.81 0.95 1.48
CA PRO A 18 4.07 0.96 0.22
C PRO A 18 2.94 1.99 0.26
N GLY A 19 2.60 2.51 -0.92
CA GLY A 19 1.45 3.40 -1.05
C GLY A 19 0.13 2.67 -0.87
N THR A 20 -0.97 3.43 -0.86
CA THR A 20 -2.33 2.94 -0.72
C THR A 20 -2.62 1.79 -1.66
N CYS A 21 -3.12 0.68 -1.13
CA CYS A 21 -3.41 -0.56 -1.85
C CYS A 21 -2.22 -1.18 -2.59
N CYS A 22 -0.99 -0.79 -2.28
CA CYS A 22 0.20 -1.40 -2.83
C CYS A 22 0.70 -2.54 -1.94
N LEU A 23 1.23 -3.58 -2.57
CA LEU A 23 1.89 -4.68 -1.87
C LEU A 23 3.32 -4.29 -1.47
N TYR A 24 3.86 -4.96 -0.46
CA TYR A 24 5.26 -4.81 -0.05
C TYR A 24 6.24 -5.02 -1.22
N SER A 25 5.92 -5.93 -2.16
CA SER A 25 6.72 -6.21 -3.35
C SER A 25 6.82 -5.05 -4.34
N SER A 26 6.11 -3.95 -4.12
CA SER A 26 6.22 -2.74 -4.95
C SER A 26 7.62 -2.11 -4.94
N PHE A 27 8.47 -2.51 -3.98
CA PHE A 27 9.86 -2.06 -3.86
C PHE A 27 10.90 -3.04 -4.41
N ASP A 28 10.51 -4.24 -4.85
CA ASP A 28 11.45 -5.30 -5.28
C ASP A 28 12.46 -4.80 -6.33
N HIS A 29 12.03 -3.92 -7.23
CA HIS A 29 12.86 -3.36 -8.29
C HIS A 29 13.97 -2.41 -7.82
N VAL A 30 13.94 -1.95 -6.56
CA VAL A 30 14.97 -1.06 -5.98
C VAL A 30 15.78 -1.70 -4.87
N LEU A 31 15.38 -2.88 -4.37
CA LEU A 31 16.01 -3.53 -3.22
C LEU A 31 17.49 -3.78 -3.44
N ASP A 32 17.91 -4.30 -4.60
CA ASP A 32 19.31 -4.59 -4.90
C ASP A 32 20.20 -3.33 -4.78
N GLY A 33 19.71 -2.20 -5.27
CA GLY A 33 20.40 -0.92 -5.14
C GLY A 33 20.49 -0.46 -3.70
N LEU A 34 19.40 -0.59 -2.94
CA LEU A 34 19.36 -0.20 -1.53
C LEU A 34 20.24 -1.07 -0.64
N HIS A 35 20.36 -2.36 -0.91
CA HIS A 35 21.19 -3.29 -0.15
C HIS A 35 22.69 -2.92 -0.15
N SER A 36 23.15 -2.12 -1.12
CA SER A 36 24.51 -1.58 -1.10
C SER A 36 24.76 -0.65 0.08
N TYR A 37 23.71 -0.01 0.61
CA TYR A 37 23.83 1.03 1.64
C TYR A 37 23.03 0.74 2.92
N PHE A 38 21.95 -0.04 2.83
CA PHE A 38 20.98 -0.21 3.89
C PHE A 38 20.61 -1.68 4.13
N TYR A 39 20.19 -1.96 5.35
CA TYR A 39 19.35 -3.09 5.69
C TYR A 39 17.90 -2.66 5.51
N THR A 40 17.15 -3.33 4.63
CA THR A 40 15.81 -2.92 4.25
C THR A 40 14.75 -3.66 5.04
N VAL A 41 13.73 -2.94 5.48
CA VAL A 41 12.52 -3.46 6.13
C VAL A 41 11.32 -2.97 5.33
N THR A 42 10.75 -3.84 4.51
CA THR A 42 9.56 -3.52 3.73
C THR A 42 8.30 -3.89 4.53
N VAL A 43 7.42 -2.92 4.72
CA VAL A 43 6.18 -3.12 5.49
C VAL A 43 5.09 -3.71 4.60
N SER A 44 4.41 -4.73 5.11
CA SER A 44 3.16 -5.22 4.54
C SER A 44 2.03 -4.91 5.52
N TYR A 45 1.15 -3.99 5.14
CA TYR A 45 0.01 -3.59 5.97
C TYR A 45 -0.97 -4.74 6.18
N ASP A 46 -1.70 -4.69 7.28
CA ASP A 46 -2.78 -5.64 7.52
C ASP A 46 -3.80 -5.59 6.37
N GLY A 47 -4.32 -6.75 5.99
CA GLY A 47 -5.22 -6.87 4.86
C GLY A 47 -4.57 -6.86 3.47
N PHE A 48 -3.25 -6.56 3.38
CA PHE A 48 -2.52 -6.47 2.11
C PHE A 48 -1.39 -7.50 1.97
N ASP A 49 -1.23 -8.39 2.94
CA ASP A 49 -0.28 -9.51 2.84
C ASP A 49 -0.95 -10.77 2.28
N PRO A 50 -0.45 -11.36 1.17
CA PRO A 50 -1.03 -12.57 0.61
C PRO A 50 -0.88 -13.80 1.50
N ASN A 51 0.04 -13.77 2.48
CA ASN A 51 0.36 -14.88 3.35
C ASN A 51 -0.35 -14.79 4.72
N GLU A 52 -1.13 -13.73 4.97
CA GLU A 52 -1.82 -13.51 6.24
C GLU A 52 -3.30 -13.15 6.02
N LYS A 53 -4.14 -13.67 6.91
CA LYS A 53 -5.57 -13.31 6.94
C LYS A 53 -5.79 -12.24 8.00
N THR A 54 -5.47 -11.01 7.66
CA THR A 54 -5.67 -9.84 8.50
C THR A 54 -6.58 -8.84 7.79
N GLU A 55 -6.98 -7.79 8.47
CA GLU A 55 -7.80 -6.72 7.92
C GLU A 55 -7.22 -5.37 8.31
N PHE A 56 -7.09 -4.46 7.37
CA PHE A 56 -6.68 -3.09 7.62
C PHE A 56 -7.81 -2.31 8.29
N TYR A 57 -7.57 -1.78 9.49
CA TYR A 57 -8.56 -1.00 10.24
C TYR A 57 -8.40 0.49 10.00
N SER A 58 -7.26 1.04 10.33
CA SER A 58 -6.96 2.45 10.16
C SER A 58 -5.44 2.70 10.05
N MET A 59 -5.06 3.88 9.59
CA MET A 59 -3.65 4.27 9.54
C MET A 59 -3.05 4.43 10.93
N GLU A 60 -3.84 4.86 11.91
CA GLU A 60 -3.41 4.98 13.30
C GLU A 60 -3.03 3.62 13.89
N ASP A 61 -3.85 2.59 13.68
CA ASP A 61 -3.58 1.21 14.12
C ASP A 61 -2.30 0.65 13.47
N GLU A 62 -2.12 0.92 12.17
CA GLU A 62 -0.90 0.52 11.46
C GLU A 62 0.34 1.26 12.00
N CYS A 63 0.22 2.58 12.25
CA CYS A 63 1.32 3.37 12.83
C CYS A 63 1.72 2.88 14.22
N GLU A 64 0.78 2.53 15.07
CA GLU A 64 1.07 1.97 16.41
C GLU A 64 1.87 0.66 16.30
N LYS A 65 1.49 -0.23 15.40
CA LYS A 65 2.21 -1.51 15.15
C LYS A 65 3.62 -1.27 14.63
N ILE A 66 3.78 -0.33 13.69
CA ILE A 66 5.10 0.05 13.15
C ILE A 66 5.98 0.63 14.26
N GLU A 67 5.44 1.54 15.05
CA GLU A 67 6.17 2.16 16.16
C GLU A 67 6.63 1.13 17.19
N GLN A 68 5.77 0.19 17.54
CA GLN A 68 6.09 -0.92 18.45
C GLN A 68 7.23 -1.78 17.89
N GLU A 69 7.20 -2.14 16.61
CA GLU A 69 8.26 -2.93 15.98
C GLU A 69 9.59 -2.17 15.95
N ILE A 70 9.55 -0.89 15.57
CA ILE A 70 10.75 -0.03 15.56
C ILE A 70 11.36 0.06 16.95
N ARG A 71 10.56 0.34 17.99
CA ARG A 71 11.03 0.43 19.38
C ARG A 71 11.60 -0.89 19.88
N LYS A 72 10.96 -2.01 19.54
CA LYS A 72 11.36 -3.35 20.00
C LYS A 72 12.65 -3.83 19.34
N LYS A 73 12.84 -3.58 18.06
CA LYS A 73 13.85 -4.25 17.25
C LYS A 73 14.97 -3.34 16.74
N TYR A 74 14.65 -2.06 16.51
CA TYR A 74 15.53 -1.12 15.80
C TYR A 74 15.80 0.15 16.62
N GLY A 75 16.14 0.01 17.89
CA GLY A 75 16.32 1.12 18.86
C GLY A 75 17.36 2.20 18.54
N GLY A 76 17.85 2.27 17.28
CA GLY A 76 18.83 3.24 16.80
C GLY A 76 18.27 4.20 15.74
N ARG A 77 19.19 4.79 14.98
CA ARG A 77 18.83 5.67 13.87
C ARG A 77 18.27 4.84 12.70
N ILE A 78 17.06 5.16 12.28
CA ILE A 78 16.39 4.57 11.13
C ILE A 78 16.14 5.65 10.07
N TYR A 79 15.98 5.20 8.80
CA TYR A 79 15.51 6.01 7.69
C TYR A 79 14.12 5.56 7.29
N LEU A 80 13.26 6.50 6.88
CA LEU A 80 11.89 6.23 6.46
C LEU A 80 11.72 6.68 5.01
N VAL A 81 11.15 5.79 4.19
CA VAL A 81 10.72 6.12 2.82
C VAL A 81 9.28 5.69 2.66
N ALA A 82 8.41 6.64 2.35
CA ALA A 82 7.00 6.40 2.08
C ALA A 82 6.65 6.81 0.66
N LYS A 83 5.84 6.00 -0.01
CA LYS A 83 5.25 6.33 -1.30
C LYS A 83 3.93 7.06 -1.06
N ILE A 84 3.93 8.39 -1.25
CA ILE A 84 2.75 9.23 -1.06
C ILE A 84 1.93 9.25 -2.35
N GLN A 85 0.62 9.05 -2.23
CA GLN A 85 -0.31 9.23 -3.34
C GLN A 85 -0.81 10.68 -3.42
N SER A 86 -1.13 11.12 -4.65
CA SER A 86 -1.68 12.44 -4.86
C SER A 86 -3.04 12.61 -4.18
N SER A 87 -3.20 13.65 -3.38
CA SER A 87 -4.44 14.00 -2.68
C SER A 87 -5.66 14.14 -3.60
N MET A 88 -5.46 14.42 -4.90
CA MET A 88 -6.55 14.49 -5.87
C MET A 88 -7.08 13.13 -6.31
N VAL A 89 -6.26 12.08 -6.24
CA VAL A 89 -6.63 10.73 -6.68
C VAL A 89 -7.41 10.00 -5.59
N VAL A 90 -7.05 10.18 -4.34
CA VAL A 90 -7.65 9.47 -3.19
C VAL A 90 -9.17 9.63 -3.11
N PRO A 91 -9.78 10.85 -3.14
CA PRO A 91 -11.23 10.99 -3.07
C PRO A 91 -11.96 10.30 -4.23
N PHE A 92 -11.34 10.30 -5.42
CA PHE A 92 -11.89 9.65 -6.59
C PHE A 92 -11.86 8.12 -6.45
N MET A 93 -10.74 7.56 -6.01
CA MET A 93 -10.59 6.12 -5.77
C MET A 93 -11.52 5.65 -4.64
N TYR A 94 -11.60 6.41 -3.54
CA TYR A 94 -12.54 6.14 -2.46
C TYR A 94 -13.97 6.00 -2.96
N LYS A 95 -14.43 6.94 -3.79
CA LYS A 95 -15.77 6.90 -4.38
C LYS A 95 -15.97 5.67 -5.25
N MET A 96 -15.01 5.30 -6.07
CA MET A 96 -15.08 4.11 -6.93
C MET A 96 -15.16 2.82 -6.10
N VAL A 97 -14.33 2.69 -5.08
CA VAL A 97 -14.34 1.53 -4.18
C VAL A 97 -15.65 1.44 -3.41
N HIS A 98 -16.13 2.57 -2.88
CA HIS A 98 -17.40 2.63 -2.14
C HIS A 98 -18.61 2.21 -2.99
N THR A 99 -18.70 2.69 -4.23
CA THR A 99 -19.81 2.37 -5.14
C THR A 99 -19.64 1.03 -5.85
N GLY A 100 -18.42 0.49 -5.90
CA GLY A 100 -18.06 -0.70 -6.68
C GLY A 100 -18.23 -0.51 -8.19
N THR A 101 -18.26 0.75 -8.67
CA THR A 101 -18.54 1.09 -10.08
C THR A 101 -17.48 2.03 -10.66
N LEU A 102 -17.16 1.79 -11.93
CA LEU A 102 -16.34 2.72 -12.71
C LEU A 102 -17.18 3.88 -13.26
N PRO A 103 -16.62 5.09 -13.31
CA PRO A 103 -17.22 6.18 -14.07
C PRO A 103 -17.43 5.80 -15.53
N LYS A 104 -18.54 6.22 -16.12
CA LYS A 104 -18.93 5.86 -17.50
C LYS A 104 -17.84 6.16 -18.55
N PHE A 105 -17.08 7.24 -18.38
CA PHE A 105 -15.99 7.57 -19.30
C PHE A 105 -14.81 6.58 -19.22
N MET A 106 -14.50 6.08 -18.02
CA MET A 106 -13.47 5.06 -17.82
C MET A 106 -13.93 3.70 -18.36
N GLN A 107 -15.19 3.33 -18.11
CA GLN A 107 -15.77 2.14 -18.68
C GLN A 107 -15.70 2.15 -20.22
N LYS A 108 -16.11 3.25 -20.87
CA LYS A 108 -16.00 3.41 -22.33
C LYS A 108 -14.56 3.30 -22.82
N LYS A 109 -13.58 3.78 -22.06
CA LYS A 109 -12.16 3.68 -22.43
C LYS A 109 -11.69 2.24 -22.31
N LEU A 110 -12.07 1.55 -21.23
CA LEU A 110 -11.76 0.14 -20.99
C LEU A 110 -12.36 -0.76 -22.10
N ASP A 111 -13.62 -0.51 -22.47
CA ASP A 111 -14.33 -1.27 -23.52
C ASP A 111 -13.66 -1.14 -24.90
N LYS A 112 -12.95 -0.03 -25.13
CA LYS A 112 -12.21 0.23 -26.37
C LYS A 112 -10.75 -0.24 -26.33
N THR A 113 -10.31 -0.79 -25.21
CA THR A 113 -8.93 -1.25 -25.03
C THR A 113 -8.85 -2.75 -25.27
N ASP A 114 -7.94 -3.19 -26.13
CA ASP A 114 -7.77 -4.58 -26.49
C ASP A 114 -6.53 -5.23 -25.87
N GLY A 115 -6.55 -6.58 -25.81
CA GLY A 115 -5.41 -7.42 -25.47
C GLY A 115 -4.87 -7.24 -24.05
N GLY A 116 -3.56 -7.45 -23.88
CA GLY A 116 -2.90 -7.47 -22.56
C GLY A 116 -3.06 -6.21 -21.71
N LYS A 117 -3.31 -5.05 -22.35
CA LYS A 117 -3.63 -3.81 -21.61
C LYS A 117 -4.98 -3.90 -20.91
N LYS A 118 -5.97 -4.56 -21.53
CA LYS A 118 -7.29 -4.77 -20.93
C LYS A 118 -7.21 -5.70 -19.72
N GLU A 119 -6.40 -6.75 -19.82
CA GLU A 119 -6.16 -7.67 -18.72
C GLU A 119 -5.45 -6.98 -17.54
N LEU A 120 -4.45 -6.15 -17.83
CA LEU A 120 -3.76 -5.35 -16.83
C LEU A 120 -4.71 -4.40 -16.09
N TYR A 121 -5.57 -3.68 -16.83
CA TYR A 121 -6.58 -2.79 -16.25
C TYR A 121 -7.62 -3.56 -15.43
N ASN A 122 -8.08 -4.70 -15.93
CA ASN A 122 -9.01 -5.56 -15.19
C ASN A 122 -8.39 -6.12 -13.91
N GLY A 123 -7.13 -6.55 -13.96
CA GLY A 123 -6.37 -6.98 -12.78
C GLY A 123 -6.29 -5.87 -11.73
N PHE A 124 -5.96 -4.65 -12.17
CA PHE A 124 -5.93 -3.47 -11.30
C PHE A 124 -7.30 -3.18 -10.67
N LEU A 125 -8.37 -3.16 -11.48
CA LEU A 125 -9.73 -2.93 -10.97
C LEU A 125 -10.20 -4.04 -10.03
N ASN A 126 -9.86 -5.28 -10.31
CA ASN A 126 -10.17 -6.42 -9.46
C ASN A 126 -9.48 -6.30 -8.09
N MET A 127 -8.25 -5.80 -8.06
CA MET A 127 -7.52 -5.53 -6.81
C MET A 127 -8.31 -4.57 -5.91
N PHE A 128 -8.99 -3.58 -6.49
CA PHE A 128 -9.85 -2.64 -5.76
C PHE A 128 -11.29 -3.14 -5.56
N GLY A 129 -11.59 -4.37 -5.88
CA GLY A 129 -12.94 -4.91 -5.77
C GLY A 129 -13.97 -4.28 -6.71
N ILE A 130 -13.53 -3.61 -7.79
CA ILE A 130 -14.37 -2.91 -8.79
C ILE A 130 -14.65 -3.82 -10.00
N GLY A 131 -14.35 -5.08 -9.94
CA GLY A 131 -14.53 -6.01 -11.05
C GLY A 131 -15.08 -7.36 -10.61
N LYS A 132 -15.21 -8.27 -11.57
CA LYS A 132 -15.51 -9.67 -11.31
C LYS A 132 -14.24 -10.39 -10.86
N GLY A 133 -14.05 -10.55 -9.58
CA GLY A 133 -12.92 -11.23 -8.97
C GLY A 133 -11.96 -10.22 -8.31
N GLY A 134 -11.98 -10.12 -6.99
CA GLY A 134 -10.99 -9.38 -6.20
C GLY A 134 -9.74 -10.22 -5.95
N SER A 135 -8.70 -9.62 -5.41
CA SER A 135 -7.60 -10.37 -4.81
C SER A 135 -8.15 -11.27 -3.71
N PRO A 136 -7.81 -12.55 -3.70
CA PRO A 136 -8.42 -13.49 -2.75
C PRO A 136 -8.06 -13.20 -1.28
N TRP A 137 -7.07 -12.38 -1.04
CA TRP A 137 -6.59 -12.00 0.31
C TRP A 137 -6.92 -10.56 0.70
N ILE A 138 -7.22 -9.66 -0.24
CA ILE A 138 -7.56 -8.26 0.08
C ILE A 138 -9.07 -8.14 0.19
N THR A 139 -9.58 -7.80 1.37
CA THR A 139 -11.01 -7.58 1.57
C THR A 139 -11.44 -6.19 1.07
N LYS A 140 -12.70 -6.07 0.65
CA LYS A 140 -13.27 -4.75 0.32
C LYS A 140 -13.23 -3.80 1.52
N GLN A 141 -13.35 -4.34 2.73
CA GLN A 141 -13.29 -3.53 3.95
C GLN A 141 -11.90 -2.96 4.17
N SER A 142 -10.83 -3.74 3.98
CA SER A 142 -9.44 -3.24 4.07
C SER A 142 -9.19 -2.11 3.07
N ILE A 143 -9.63 -2.27 1.83
CA ILE A 143 -9.48 -1.23 0.79
C ILE A 143 -10.25 0.04 1.19
N TYR A 144 -11.50 -0.12 1.63
CA TYR A 144 -12.33 0.98 2.07
C TYR A 144 -11.71 1.73 3.25
N ASN A 145 -11.27 1.01 4.28
CA ASN A 145 -10.67 1.59 5.48
C ASN A 145 -9.39 2.35 5.15
N GLN A 146 -8.54 1.81 4.25
CA GLN A 146 -7.31 2.49 3.84
C GLN A 146 -7.61 3.80 3.10
N PHE A 147 -8.51 3.81 2.11
CA PHE A 147 -8.89 5.04 1.43
C PHE A 147 -9.59 6.04 2.36
N TYR A 148 -10.39 5.56 3.31
CA TYR A 148 -11.00 6.42 4.31
C TYR A 148 -9.94 7.07 5.21
N SER A 149 -8.98 6.29 5.70
CA SER A 149 -7.85 6.81 6.49
C SER A 149 -7.06 7.86 5.72
N ASP A 150 -6.75 7.62 4.45
CA ASP A 150 -6.04 8.58 3.59
C ASP A 150 -6.82 9.91 3.41
N LEU A 151 -8.17 9.86 3.48
CA LEU A 151 -9.01 11.05 3.37
C LEU A 151 -9.06 11.87 4.65
N VAL A 152 -9.03 11.22 5.81
CA VAL A 152 -9.24 11.87 7.11
C VAL A 152 -7.94 12.18 7.83
N THR A 153 -6.85 11.49 7.50
CA THR A 153 -5.54 11.73 8.10
C THR A 153 -4.98 13.05 7.57
N THR A 154 -4.83 14.01 8.46
CA THR A 154 -4.15 15.27 8.17
C THR A 154 -2.70 15.18 8.64
N VAL A 155 -1.76 15.46 7.73
CA VAL A 155 -0.35 15.62 8.12
C VAL A 155 -0.25 16.87 8.98
N PRO A 156 0.29 16.81 10.21
CA PRO A 156 0.50 18.00 11.01
C PRO A 156 1.35 19.02 10.26
N HIS A 157 0.88 20.27 10.16
CA HIS A 157 1.69 21.37 9.65
C HIS A 157 2.81 21.67 10.65
N GLY A 158 4.06 21.59 10.23
CA GLY A 158 5.20 22.02 11.06
C GLY A 158 6.08 20.91 11.60
N ILE A 159 6.30 19.86 10.83
CA ILE A 159 7.46 18.99 11.02
C ILE A 159 8.58 19.59 10.16
N ASP A 160 9.34 20.52 10.75
CA ASP A 160 10.60 21.03 10.19
C ASP A 160 11.74 20.04 10.44
#